data_ea0ca86112a1dc056bb6f9f4f65f1d42
#
_entry.id   ea0ca86112a1dc056bb6f9f4f65f1d42
#
_cell.length_a   1.000
_cell.length_b   1.000
_cell.length_c   1.000
_cell.angle_alpha   90.00
_cell.angle_beta   90.00
_cell.angle_gamma   90.00
#
_symmetry.space_group_name_H-M   'P 1'
#
loop_
_entity.id
_entity.type
_entity.pdbx_description
1 polymer ?
#
loop_
_entity_poly.entity_id
_entity_poly.type
_entity_poly.pdbx_seq_one_letter_code
_entity_poly.pdbx_strand_id
1 'polypeptide(L)'
;MTEVTAATLAAHPFLYGVSADHLAMLARAASDVTFPAGYRFFEDGGHATCFWLIQSGHVTVDVDVPGQGPVPIDTIGIGQLVGWSWLFPPFMWAFGAVAASPVEAFEFDARTVRAWCAASRDTLRKPVT
;
A
#
# COMPACT_ATOMS: atom_id res chain seq x y z
N MET A 1 13.32 -14.82 -4.98
CA MET A 1 12.25 -13.89 -4.96
C MET A 1 10.97 -14.57 -5.32
N THR A 2 9.97 -14.40 -4.54
CA THR A 2 8.71 -15.09 -4.75
C THR A 2 7.86 -14.31 -5.73
N GLU A 3 7.33 -15.00 -6.72
CA GLU A 3 6.48 -14.34 -7.67
C GLU A 3 5.09 -14.16 -7.07
N VAL A 4 4.51 -13.00 -7.22
CA VAL A 4 3.17 -12.74 -6.73
C VAL A 4 2.16 -13.18 -7.77
N THR A 5 1.22 -14.04 -7.37
CA THR A 5 0.21 -14.54 -8.28
C THR A 5 -1.17 -14.09 -7.81
N ALA A 6 -2.15 -14.24 -8.70
CA ALA A 6 -3.53 -13.91 -8.33
C ALA A 6 -4.00 -14.74 -7.16
N ALA A 7 -3.61 -16.01 -7.09
CA ALA A 7 -3.99 -16.88 -5.99
C ALA A 7 -3.41 -16.39 -4.66
N THR A 8 -2.17 -15.92 -4.69
CA THR A 8 -1.52 -15.38 -3.50
C THR A 8 -2.25 -14.14 -3.02
N LEU A 9 -2.62 -13.25 -3.95
CA LEU A 9 -3.33 -12.04 -3.58
C LEU A 9 -4.74 -12.34 -3.09
N ALA A 10 -5.39 -13.34 -3.64
CA ALA A 10 -6.75 -13.69 -3.24
C ALA A 10 -6.83 -14.09 -1.77
N ALA A 11 -5.75 -14.57 -1.21
CA ALA A 11 -5.72 -14.97 0.19
C ALA A 11 -5.58 -13.77 1.13
N HIS A 12 -5.28 -12.59 0.61
CA HIS A 12 -5.08 -11.41 1.46
C HIS A 12 -6.44 -10.81 1.83
N PRO A 13 -6.70 -10.57 3.11
CA PRO A 13 -8.02 -10.09 3.54
C PRO A 13 -8.47 -8.82 2.87
N PHE A 14 -7.55 -7.91 2.58
CA PHE A 14 -7.89 -6.64 1.97
C PHE A 14 -8.49 -6.82 0.58
N LEU A 15 -8.12 -7.90 -0.13
CA LEU A 15 -8.56 -8.14 -1.49
C LEU A 15 -9.70 -9.16 -1.58
N TYR A 16 -10.28 -9.50 -0.46
CA TYR A 16 -11.36 -10.46 -0.43
C TYR A 16 -12.52 -9.92 -1.28
N GLY A 17 -13.04 -10.73 -2.15
CA GLY A 17 -14.15 -10.33 -3.02
C GLY A 17 -13.74 -9.69 -4.35
N VAL A 18 -12.46 -9.46 -4.58
CA VAL A 18 -12.00 -8.93 -5.85
C VAL A 18 -12.02 -10.05 -6.88
N SER A 19 -12.45 -9.75 -8.11
CA SER A 19 -12.58 -10.76 -9.14
C SER A 19 -11.23 -11.34 -9.56
N ALA A 20 -11.25 -12.54 -10.11
CA ALA A 20 -10.03 -13.20 -10.55
C ALA A 20 -9.29 -12.39 -11.61
N ASP A 21 -10.02 -11.73 -12.51
CA ASP A 21 -9.39 -10.94 -13.55
C ASP A 21 -8.66 -9.75 -12.97
N HIS A 22 -9.25 -9.09 -11.98
CA HIS A 22 -8.61 -7.95 -11.35
C HIS A 22 -7.43 -8.36 -10.49
N LEU A 23 -7.53 -9.52 -9.84
CA LEU A 23 -6.41 -10.03 -9.08
C LEU A 23 -5.23 -10.35 -9.99
N ALA A 24 -5.50 -10.85 -11.19
CA ALA A 24 -4.43 -11.12 -12.14
C ALA A 24 -3.75 -9.84 -12.59
N MET A 25 -4.51 -8.76 -12.78
CA MET A 25 -3.94 -7.49 -13.13
C MET A 25 -3.08 -6.93 -12.00
N LEU A 26 -3.60 -7.01 -10.78
CA LEU A 26 -2.84 -6.52 -9.62
C LEU A 26 -1.55 -7.31 -9.43
N ALA A 27 -1.60 -8.61 -9.67
CA ALA A 27 -0.40 -9.44 -9.51
C ALA A 27 0.73 -9.00 -10.42
N ARG A 28 0.41 -8.42 -11.58
CA ARG A 28 1.44 -7.96 -12.51
C ARG A 28 2.15 -6.71 -11.98
N ALA A 29 1.48 -5.94 -11.14
CA ALA A 29 2.06 -4.73 -10.59
C ALA A 29 2.66 -4.96 -9.20
N ALA A 30 2.60 -6.17 -8.68
CA ALA A 30 2.97 -6.47 -7.31
C ALA A 30 4.33 -7.13 -7.20
N SER A 31 5.01 -6.84 -6.11
CA SER A 31 6.27 -7.51 -5.75
C SER A 31 6.18 -7.92 -4.30
N ASP A 32 6.76 -9.07 -3.97
CA ASP A 32 6.82 -9.52 -2.59
C ASP A 32 8.10 -8.94 -2.00
N VAL A 33 7.98 -8.10 -1.00
CA VAL A 33 9.13 -7.37 -0.44
C VAL A 33 9.17 -7.52 1.07
N THR A 34 10.37 -7.37 1.63
CA THR A 34 10.56 -7.38 3.07
C THR A 34 11.37 -6.17 3.46
N PHE A 35 11.10 -5.65 4.64
CA PHE A 35 11.79 -4.47 5.15
C PHE A 35 12.19 -4.71 6.59
N PRO A 36 13.36 -4.23 7.00
CA PRO A 36 13.77 -4.35 8.40
C PRO A 36 13.02 -3.35 9.27
N ALA A 37 12.98 -3.62 10.56
CA ALA A 37 12.45 -2.65 11.51
C ALA A 37 13.21 -1.34 11.35
N GLY A 38 12.51 -0.24 11.41
CA GLY A 38 13.12 1.09 11.25
C GLY A 38 13.14 1.60 9.82
N TYR A 39 12.79 0.77 8.86
CA TYR A 39 12.77 1.20 7.46
C TYR A 39 11.67 2.24 7.27
N ARG A 40 12.01 3.37 6.65
CA ARG A 40 11.02 4.42 6.41
C ARG A 40 10.46 4.25 5.00
N PHE A 41 9.17 3.96 4.93
CA PHE A 41 8.51 3.72 3.65
C PHE A 41 8.38 5.02 2.85
N PHE A 42 8.02 6.11 3.52
CA PHE A 42 7.86 7.39 2.86
C PHE A 42 7.75 8.49 3.91
N GLU A 43 7.87 9.72 3.45
CA GLU A 43 7.75 10.90 4.30
C GLU A 43 6.73 11.86 3.74
N ASP A 44 6.17 12.68 4.63
CA ASP A 44 5.21 13.70 4.25
C ASP A 44 5.83 14.57 3.16
N GLY A 45 5.07 14.81 2.11
CA GLY A 45 5.51 15.64 0.99
C GLY A 45 6.14 14.87 -0.16
N GLY A 46 6.45 13.60 0.02
CA GLY A 46 6.99 12.79 -1.07
C GLY A 46 5.92 12.37 -2.05
N HIS A 47 6.32 11.94 -3.25
CA HIS A 47 5.37 11.48 -4.25
C HIS A 47 4.89 10.08 -3.93
N ALA A 48 3.59 9.85 -4.07
CA ALA A 48 2.99 8.57 -3.78
C ALA A 48 3.06 7.67 -5.00
N THR A 49 4.17 6.94 -5.15
CA THR A 49 4.43 6.10 -6.31
C THR A 49 4.19 4.63 -6.06
N CYS A 50 3.99 4.23 -4.81
CA CYS A 50 3.75 2.83 -4.45
C CYS A 50 2.73 2.76 -3.33
N PHE A 51 2.17 1.58 -3.13
CA PHE A 51 1.43 1.30 -1.91
C PHE A 51 1.70 -0.15 -1.52
N TRP A 52 1.38 -0.52 -0.29
CA TRP A 52 1.75 -1.82 0.25
C TRP A 52 0.58 -2.47 0.97
N LEU A 53 0.42 -3.79 0.77
CA LEU A 53 -0.51 -4.59 1.56
C LEU A 53 0.31 -5.42 2.52
N ILE A 54 0.07 -5.25 3.82
CA ILE A 54 0.91 -5.86 4.84
C ILE A 54 0.57 -7.34 5.02
N GLN A 55 1.57 -8.20 4.91
CA GLN A 55 1.42 -9.62 5.15
C GLN A 55 1.86 -9.99 6.56
N SER A 56 2.86 -9.32 7.10
CA SER A 56 3.29 -9.55 8.47
C SER A 56 4.01 -8.31 8.98
N GLY A 57 4.03 -8.14 10.27
CA GLY A 57 4.69 -7.00 10.89
C GLY A 57 3.76 -5.82 11.08
N HIS A 58 4.31 -4.71 11.53
CA HIS A 58 3.55 -3.50 11.83
C HIS A 58 4.25 -2.28 11.27
N VAL A 59 3.45 -1.31 10.82
CA VAL A 59 3.96 -0.04 10.30
C VAL A 59 3.35 1.08 11.14
N THR A 60 4.17 2.00 11.60
CA THR A 60 3.70 3.17 12.32
C THR A 60 3.54 4.32 11.36
N VAL A 61 2.37 4.95 11.38
CA VAL A 61 2.10 6.14 10.59
C VAL A 61 2.32 7.33 11.50
N ASP A 62 3.04 8.33 11.01
CA ASP A 62 3.37 9.51 11.83
C ASP A 62 3.14 10.80 11.05
N VAL A 63 3.10 11.91 11.79
CA VAL A 63 3.03 13.24 11.19
C VAL A 63 4.22 14.02 11.72
N ASP A 64 4.75 14.89 10.88
CA ASP A 64 5.87 15.72 11.29
C ASP A 64 5.33 16.97 11.98
N VAL A 65 5.61 17.10 13.25
CA VAL A 65 5.14 18.23 14.04
C VAL A 65 6.31 19.18 14.23
N PRO A 66 6.20 20.42 13.80
CA PRO A 66 7.30 21.37 13.93
C PRO A 66 7.79 21.46 15.36
N GLY A 67 9.08 21.32 15.54
CA GLY A 67 9.71 21.36 16.84
C GLY A 67 9.71 20.04 17.60
N GLN A 68 8.97 19.04 17.12
CA GLN A 68 8.92 17.75 17.79
C GLN A 68 9.36 16.60 16.90
N GLY A 69 9.36 16.80 15.58
CA GLY A 69 9.68 15.72 14.66
C GLY A 69 8.51 14.77 14.45
N PRO A 70 8.76 13.54 14.04
CA PRO A 70 7.69 12.60 13.74
C PRO A 70 6.93 12.21 15.01
N VAL A 71 5.61 12.33 14.96
CA VAL A 71 4.74 11.95 16.07
C VAL A 71 3.82 10.83 15.60
N PRO A 72 3.87 9.64 16.21
CA PRO A 72 3.03 8.52 15.79
C PRO A 72 1.56 8.83 15.96
N ILE A 73 0.75 8.48 14.95
CA ILE A 73 -0.69 8.69 15.02
C ILE A 73 -1.49 7.41 14.81
N ASP A 74 -0.89 6.37 14.24
CA ASP A 74 -1.61 5.13 13.99
C ASP A 74 -0.64 3.99 13.76
N THR A 75 -1.14 2.76 13.87
CA THR A 75 -0.36 1.56 13.57
C THR A 75 -1.16 0.72 12.59
N ILE A 76 -0.50 0.27 11.52
CA ILE A 76 -1.10 -0.54 10.47
C ILE A 76 -0.46 -1.92 10.54
N GLY A 77 -1.28 -2.97 10.47
CA GLY A 77 -0.79 -4.34 10.58
C GLY A 77 -1.30 -5.25 9.49
N ILE A 78 -1.27 -6.55 9.77
CA ILE A 78 -1.63 -7.58 8.83
C ILE A 78 -3.00 -7.33 8.25
N GLY A 79 -3.12 -7.49 6.95
CA GLY A 79 -4.38 -7.35 6.26
C GLY A 79 -4.78 -5.94 5.92
N GLN A 80 -3.91 -4.97 6.17
CA GLN A 80 -4.22 -3.57 5.93
C GLN A 80 -3.32 -2.96 4.87
N LEU A 81 -3.75 -1.85 4.30
CA LEU A 81 -3.00 -1.16 3.25
C LEU A 81 -2.26 0.03 3.82
N VAL A 82 -1.01 0.18 3.41
CA VAL A 82 -0.20 1.36 3.74
C VAL A 82 -0.09 2.20 2.48
N GLY A 83 -0.46 3.46 2.60
CA GLY A 83 -0.28 4.40 1.50
C GLY A 83 -1.51 4.61 0.66
N TRP A 84 -2.40 5.51 1.06
CA TRP A 84 -3.59 5.81 0.29
C TRP A 84 -3.44 7.03 -0.62
N SER A 85 -2.39 7.84 -0.42
CA SER A 85 -2.25 9.09 -1.15
C SER A 85 -2.06 8.90 -2.65
N TRP A 86 -1.68 7.69 -3.08
CA TRP A 86 -1.51 7.41 -4.50
C TRP A 86 -2.81 7.52 -5.29
N LEU A 87 -3.95 7.48 -4.59
CA LEU A 87 -5.24 7.44 -5.25
C LEU A 87 -5.84 8.83 -5.48
N PHE A 88 -5.41 9.81 -4.70
CA PHE A 88 -6.01 11.14 -4.76
C PHE A 88 -4.99 12.20 -5.12
N PRO A 89 -5.33 13.14 -6.04
CA PRO A 89 -4.43 14.24 -6.34
C PRO A 89 -4.21 15.08 -5.09
N PRO A 90 -3.02 15.59 -4.91
CA PRO A 90 -1.88 15.66 -5.84
C PRO A 90 -0.95 14.44 -5.79
N PHE A 91 -1.40 13.30 -5.27
CA PHE A 91 -0.62 12.07 -5.22
C PHE A 91 0.68 12.25 -4.45
N MET A 92 0.59 12.92 -3.33
CA MET A 92 1.74 13.14 -2.45
C MET A 92 1.39 12.67 -1.05
N TRP A 93 2.38 12.19 -0.32
CA TRP A 93 2.15 11.66 1.02
C TRP A 93 1.81 12.79 1.98
N ALA A 94 0.74 12.63 2.74
CA ALA A 94 0.35 13.57 3.77
C ALA A 94 0.90 13.16 5.15
N PHE A 95 1.45 11.96 5.26
CA PHE A 95 1.98 11.42 6.50
C PHE A 95 3.27 10.70 6.19
N GLY A 96 3.98 10.28 7.21
CA GLY A 96 5.12 9.40 7.06
C GLY A 96 4.76 8.01 7.51
N ALA A 97 5.57 7.03 7.18
CA ALA A 97 5.36 5.65 7.64
C ALA A 97 6.71 4.96 7.84
N VAL A 98 6.83 4.24 8.95
CA VAL A 98 8.07 3.55 9.29
C VAL A 98 7.74 2.15 9.81
N ALA A 99 8.57 1.18 9.45
CA ALA A 99 8.38 -0.19 9.92
C ALA A 99 8.67 -0.25 11.42
N ALA A 100 7.67 -0.60 12.23
CA ALA A 100 7.83 -0.72 13.66
C ALA A 100 8.43 -2.07 14.04
N SER A 101 8.38 -3.03 13.12
CA SER A 101 8.96 -4.36 13.27
C SER A 101 9.38 -4.77 11.87
N PRO A 102 10.03 -5.93 11.69
CA PRO A 102 10.27 -6.42 10.33
C PRO A 102 8.93 -6.61 9.64
N VAL A 103 8.83 -6.18 8.38
CA VAL A 103 7.57 -6.20 7.62
C VAL A 103 7.75 -7.00 6.35
N GLU A 104 6.76 -7.84 6.04
CA GLU A 104 6.64 -8.47 4.76
C GLU A 104 5.37 -7.92 4.12
N ALA A 105 5.43 -7.52 2.86
CA ALA A 105 4.31 -6.88 2.20
C ALA A 105 4.31 -7.14 0.72
N PHE A 106 3.15 -6.96 0.08
CA PHE A 106 3.08 -6.87 -1.37
C PHE A 106 3.20 -5.39 -1.71
N GLU A 107 4.17 -5.05 -2.53
CA GLU A 107 4.38 -3.67 -2.97
C GLU A 107 3.80 -3.51 -4.37
N PHE A 108 2.99 -2.49 -4.58
CA PHE A 108 2.35 -2.25 -5.87
C PHE A 108 2.82 -0.93 -6.47
N ASP A 109 3.03 -0.95 -7.80
CA ASP A 109 3.34 0.26 -8.52
C ASP A 109 2.05 1.06 -8.68
N ALA A 110 1.96 2.19 -7.99
CA ALA A 110 0.75 2.98 -7.95
C ALA A 110 0.40 3.56 -9.32
N ARG A 111 1.39 3.91 -10.13
CA ARG A 111 1.10 4.51 -11.43
C ARG A 111 0.43 3.51 -12.35
N THR A 112 0.89 2.26 -12.34
CA THR A 112 0.30 1.21 -13.15
C THR A 112 -1.14 0.97 -12.72
N VAL A 113 -1.38 0.90 -11.41
CA VAL A 113 -2.73 0.64 -10.90
C VAL A 113 -3.65 1.81 -11.22
N ARG A 114 -3.17 3.06 -11.11
CA ARG A 114 -3.99 4.22 -11.46
C ARG A 114 -4.38 4.20 -12.93
N ALA A 115 -3.47 3.80 -13.81
CA ALA A 115 -3.77 3.72 -15.22
C ALA A 115 -4.88 2.70 -15.49
N TRP A 116 -4.86 1.57 -14.79
CA TRP A 116 -5.91 0.59 -14.91
C TRP A 116 -7.24 1.14 -14.38
N CYS A 117 -7.22 1.88 -13.28
CA CYS A 117 -8.43 2.47 -12.75
C CYS A 117 -9.04 3.45 -13.73
N ALA A 118 -8.25 4.23 -14.42
CA ALA A 118 -8.74 5.18 -15.41
C ALA A 118 -9.35 4.46 -16.60
N ALA A 119 -8.76 3.33 -17.01
CA ALA A 119 -9.24 2.58 -18.15
C ALA A 119 -10.46 1.73 -17.82
N SER A 120 -10.59 1.29 -16.57
CA SER A 120 -11.66 0.38 -16.16
C SER A 120 -12.35 0.91 -14.93
N ARG A 121 -12.71 2.21 -14.96
CA ARG A 121 -13.22 2.79 -13.77
C ARG A 121 -14.50 2.19 -13.28
N ASP A 122 -15.30 1.62 -14.13
CA ASP A 122 -16.52 1.00 -13.66
C ASP A 122 -16.20 -0.22 -12.83
N THR A 123 -15.07 -0.82 -13.08
CA THR A 123 -14.68 -2.01 -12.43
C THR A 123 -14.04 -1.75 -11.10
N LEU A 124 -13.09 -0.84 -11.05
CA LEU A 124 -12.38 -0.57 -9.82
C LEU A 124 -13.06 0.47 -8.97
N ARG A 125 -14.07 1.13 -9.46
CA ARG A 125 -14.77 2.08 -8.74
C ARG A 125 -15.79 1.43 -7.91
N LYS A 126 -15.77 0.23 -7.61
CA LYS A 126 -16.63 -0.33 -6.87
C LYS A 126 -17.08 0.43 -5.81
N PRO A 127 -18.14 0.39 -5.45
CA PRO A 127 -18.75 1.16 -4.47
C PRO A 127 -18.04 1.00 -3.32
N VAL A 128 -17.57 1.98 -2.99
CA VAL A 128 -16.92 1.97 -2.00
C VAL A 128 -17.78 2.04 -1.02
N THR A 129 -18.62 2.18 -0.96
CA THR A 129 -19.49 2.26 0.08
C THR A 129 -19.39 1.66 1.11
#